data_fa32cff9b4f8cad99c19a89a21ca66ea
#
_entry.id   fa32cff9b4f8cad99c19a89a21ca66ea
#
_cell.length_a   1.000
_cell.length_b   1.000
_cell.length_c   1.000
_cell.angle_alpha   90.00
_cell.angle_beta   90.00
_cell.angle_gamma   90.00
#
_symmetry.space_group_name_H-M   'P 1'
#
loop_
_entity.id
_entity.type
_entity.pdbx_description
1 polymer ?
#
loop_
_entity_poly.entity_id
_entity_poly.type
_entity_poly.pdbx_seq_one_letter_code
_entity_poly.pdbx_strand_id
1 'polypeptide(L)'
;DVRLVVGHLAQMLPFAMSWGMRLFRRSEISPVPKAPDILEWREVLSDQEPMPVAIDPLNDLALLQYTGGTTGRPKGAMLSHQNLSANARQIEAIDPHRHERDMIVGVLPFFHVFANACVLNRTVANGGCIAMLPRFQAKPTLAALERTRATAMPGVPTMFQALLDHPALAGADFSRLRTCISGGAPLPAPLKRQFETEAGARL
;
A
#
# COMPACT_ATOMS: atom_id res chain seq x y z
N ASP A 1 -1.72 -23.99 -18.64
CA ASP A 1 -3.00 -23.25 -18.72
C ASP A 1 -2.96 -22.14 -17.67
N VAL A 2 -3.25 -20.90 -18.10
CA VAL A 2 -3.35 -19.75 -17.21
C VAL A 2 -4.82 -19.46 -16.97
N ARG A 3 -5.26 -19.43 -15.72
CA ARG A 3 -6.58 -18.96 -15.32
C ARG A 3 -6.50 -17.52 -14.84
N LEU A 4 -7.42 -16.69 -15.30
CA LEU A 4 -7.53 -15.31 -14.90
C LEU A 4 -8.65 -15.15 -13.86
N VAL A 5 -8.33 -14.61 -12.69
CA VAL A 5 -9.32 -14.23 -11.68
C VAL A 5 -9.56 -12.74 -11.75
N VAL A 6 -10.79 -12.32 -12.00
CA VAL A 6 -11.17 -10.93 -12.19
C VAL A 6 -12.04 -10.44 -11.03
N GLY A 7 -11.63 -9.37 -10.39
CA GLY A 7 -12.40 -8.68 -9.36
C GLY A 7 -12.71 -7.24 -9.77
N HIS A 8 -13.90 -6.75 -9.41
CA HIS A 8 -14.27 -5.36 -9.59
C HIS A 8 -14.14 -4.57 -8.28
N LEU A 9 -13.67 -3.33 -8.37
CA LEU A 9 -13.60 -2.46 -7.20
C LEU A 9 -14.94 -2.36 -6.46
N ALA A 10 -16.05 -2.31 -7.20
CA ALA A 10 -17.39 -2.29 -6.64
C ALA A 10 -17.71 -3.50 -5.74
N GLN A 11 -17.06 -4.66 -5.94
CA GLN A 11 -17.24 -5.86 -5.10
C GLN A 11 -16.52 -5.76 -3.76
N MET A 12 -15.51 -4.90 -3.67
CA MET A 12 -14.65 -4.71 -2.48
C MET A 12 -15.11 -3.54 -1.60
N LEU A 13 -16.04 -2.71 -2.10
CA LEU A 13 -16.56 -1.54 -1.38
C LEU A 13 -17.69 -1.92 -0.42
N PRO A 14 -17.88 -1.16 0.68
CA PRO A 14 -19.06 -1.24 1.51
C PRO A 14 -20.35 -1.08 0.68
N PHE A 15 -21.44 -1.74 1.11
CA PHE A 15 -22.69 -1.87 0.34
C PHE A 15 -23.18 -0.55 -0.28
N ALA A 16 -23.27 0.52 0.52
CA ALA A 16 -23.75 1.83 0.03
C ALA A 16 -22.85 2.42 -1.07
N MET A 17 -21.52 2.30 -0.91
CA MET A 17 -20.55 2.78 -1.91
C MET A 17 -20.54 1.93 -3.17
N SER A 18 -20.68 0.61 -3.03
CA SER A 18 -20.81 -0.34 -4.12
C SER A 18 -22.03 -0.02 -4.98
N TRP A 19 -23.16 0.25 -4.32
CA TRP A 19 -24.41 0.63 -4.98
C TRP A 19 -24.31 1.98 -5.69
N GLY A 20 -23.73 2.98 -5.02
CA GLY A 20 -23.45 4.29 -5.62
C GLY A 20 -22.53 4.19 -6.85
N MET A 21 -21.48 3.36 -6.80
CA MET A 21 -20.60 3.13 -7.95
C MET A 21 -21.34 2.49 -9.13
N ARG A 22 -22.21 1.51 -8.87
CA ARG A 22 -23.00 0.84 -9.91
C ARG A 22 -24.04 1.74 -10.56
N LEU A 23 -24.60 2.71 -9.80
CA LEU A 23 -25.60 3.65 -10.32
C LEU A 23 -24.96 4.84 -11.05
N PHE A 24 -23.95 5.46 -10.46
CA PHE A 24 -23.42 6.75 -10.92
C PHE A 24 -22.11 6.64 -11.69
N ARG A 25 -21.41 5.50 -11.60
CA ARG A 25 -20.11 5.26 -12.24
C ARG A 25 -20.05 3.94 -12.99
N ARG A 26 -21.15 3.55 -13.59
CA ARG A 26 -21.26 2.27 -14.32
C ARG A 26 -20.24 2.13 -15.45
N SER A 27 -19.84 3.23 -16.07
CA SER A 27 -18.81 3.27 -17.12
C SER A 27 -17.42 2.91 -16.62
N GLU A 28 -17.16 2.98 -15.32
CA GLU A 28 -15.88 2.58 -14.70
C GLU A 28 -15.84 1.07 -14.36
N ILE A 29 -16.94 0.35 -14.58
CA ILE A 29 -17.05 -1.09 -14.33
C ILE A 29 -17.03 -1.81 -15.66
N SER A 30 -15.89 -2.39 -16.01
CA SER A 30 -15.80 -3.23 -17.22
C SER A 30 -16.51 -4.56 -17.02
N PRO A 31 -17.27 -5.05 -18.01
CA PRO A 31 -17.86 -6.39 -17.94
C PRO A 31 -16.75 -7.46 -17.95
N VAL A 32 -16.91 -8.50 -17.14
CA VAL A 32 -16.02 -9.67 -17.17
C VAL A 32 -16.43 -10.54 -18.35
N PRO A 33 -15.53 -10.84 -19.29
CA PRO A 33 -15.83 -11.78 -20.35
C PRO A 33 -16.12 -13.17 -19.78
N LYS A 34 -17.13 -13.85 -20.34
CA LYS A 34 -17.40 -15.24 -19.97
C LYS A 34 -16.53 -16.16 -20.83
N ALA A 35 -15.52 -16.74 -20.22
CA ALA A 35 -14.65 -17.73 -20.85
C ALA A 35 -14.24 -18.79 -19.81
N PRO A 36 -13.92 -20.03 -20.22
CA PRO A 36 -13.62 -21.12 -19.29
C PRO A 36 -12.39 -20.90 -18.41
N ASP A 37 -11.51 -20.03 -18.85
CA ASP A 37 -10.26 -19.63 -18.18
C ASP A 37 -10.39 -18.34 -17.37
N ILE A 38 -11.58 -17.70 -17.37
CA ILE A 38 -11.85 -16.48 -16.61
C ILE A 38 -12.85 -16.78 -15.49
N LEU A 39 -12.42 -16.54 -14.25
CA LEU A 39 -13.21 -16.73 -13.05
C LEU A 39 -13.50 -15.38 -12.40
N GLU A 40 -14.71 -15.17 -11.93
CA GLU A 40 -14.99 -14.02 -11.08
C GLU A 40 -14.41 -14.23 -9.67
N TRP A 41 -13.93 -13.14 -9.05
CA TRP A 41 -13.37 -13.17 -7.70
C TRP A 41 -14.26 -13.95 -6.70
N ARG A 42 -15.57 -13.77 -6.78
CA ARG A 42 -16.53 -14.43 -5.89
C ARG A 42 -16.63 -15.94 -6.09
N GLU A 43 -16.34 -16.43 -7.28
CA GLU A 43 -16.40 -17.87 -7.61
C GLU A 43 -15.22 -18.63 -7.00
N VAL A 44 -14.10 -17.94 -6.75
CA VAL A 44 -12.91 -18.54 -6.14
C VAL A 44 -12.88 -18.40 -4.62
N LEU A 45 -13.77 -17.59 -4.03
CA LEU A 45 -13.94 -17.53 -2.58
C LEU A 45 -14.72 -18.78 -2.14
N SER A 46 -14.14 -19.56 -1.25
CA SER A 46 -14.79 -20.72 -0.65
C SER A 46 -14.56 -20.72 0.86
N ASP A 47 -15.47 -21.35 1.60
CA ASP A 47 -15.34 -21.56 3.05
C ASP A 47 -14.47 -22.77 3.40
N GLN A 48 -13.79 -23.35 2.41
CA GLN A 48 -12.88 -24.47 2.63
C GLN A 48 -11.57 -23.97 3.25
N GLU A 49 -11.04 -24.73 4.19
CA GLU A 49 -9.70 -24.48 4.72
C GLU A 49 -8.66 -24.59 3.59
N PRO A 50 -7.74 -23.61 3.47
CA PRO A 50 -6.68 -23.66 2.49
C PRO A 50 -5.80 -24.89 2.74
N MET A 51 -5.49 -25.63 1.68
CA MET A 51 -4.51 -26.70 1.80
C MET A 51 -3.12 -26.11 2.09
N PRO A 52 -2.43 -26.62 3.11
CA PRO A 52 -1.07 -26.16 3.39
C PRO A 52 -0.15 -26.50 2.21
N VAL A 53 0.58 -25.52 1.73
CA VAL A 53 1.61 -25.68 0.70
C VAL A 53 2.98 -25.64 1.38
N ALA A 54 3.79 -26.67 1.16
CA ALA A 54 5.18 -26.63 1.62
C ALA A 54 5.94 -25.59 0.79
N ILE A 55 6.57 -24.65 1.47
CA ILE A 55 7.35 -23.57 0.86
C ILE A 55 8.78 -23.66 1.36
N ASP A 56 9.76 -23.67 0.45
CA ASP A 56 11.16 -23.38 0.77
C ASP A 56 11.37 -21.84 0.72
N PRO A 57 11.46 -21.15 1.86
CA PRO A 57 11.53 -19.69 1.86
C PRO A 57 12.76 -19.12 1.16
N LEU A 58 13.83 -19.90 1.05
CA LEU A 58 15.08 -19.46 0.42
C LEU A 58 15.05 -19.62 -1.09
N ASN A 59 14.45 -20.69 -1.59
CA ASN A 59 14.55 -21.07 -2.99
C ASN A 59 13.26 -20.85 -3.78
N ASP A 60 12.08 -20.90 -3.12
CA ASP A 60 10.82 -20.69 -3.81
C ASP A 60 10.61 -19.22 -4.14
N LEU A 61 10.19 -18.99 -5.39
CA LEU A 61 9.90 -17.67 -5.91
C LEU A 61 8.59 -17.14 -5.31
N ALA A 62 8.67 -15.99 -4.62
CA ALA A 62 7.51 -15.31 -4.07
C ALA A 62 7.01 -14.17 -4.96
N LEU A 63 7.92 -13.46 -5.65
CA LEU A 63 7.58 -12.27 -6.44
C LEU A 63 8.54 -12.09 -7.61
N LEU A 64 7.98 -11.78 -8.78
CA LEU A 64 8.70 -11.22 -9.91
C LEU A 64 8.45 -9.72 -9.94
N GLN A 65 9.44 -8.93 -9.50
CA GLN A 65 9.35 -7.48 -9.50
C GLN A 65 10.01 -6.92 -10.75
N TYR A 66 9.20 -6.42 -11.67
CA TYR A 66 9.73 -5.77 -12.87
C TYR A 66 10.25 -4.36 -12.56
N THR A 67 11.43 -4.05 -13.07
CA THR A 67 12.03 -2.73 -12.99
C THR A 67 12.21 -2.16 -14.39
N GLY A 68 12.04 -0.83 -14.54
CA GLY A 68 12.41 -0.12 -15.76
C GLY A 68 13.92 -0.19 -15.93
N GLY A 69 14.40 -1.12 -16.77
CA GLY A 69 15.83 -1.26 -17.05
C GLY A 69 16.36 -0.04 -17.80
N THR A 70 17.52 0.46 -17.43
CA THR A 70 18.26 1.53 -18.14
C THR A 70 18.58 1.15 -19.59
N THR A 71 18.46 -0.12 -19.96
CA THR A 71 18.73 -0.69 -21.30
C THR A 71 17.47 -0.83 -22.17
N GLY A 72 16.31 -0.31 -21.75
CA GLY A 72 15.04 -0.35 -22.49
C GLY A 72 14.29 -1.69 -22.46
N ARG A 73 14.89 -2.77 -21.96
CA ARG A 73 14.21 -4.06 -21.75
C ARG A 73 13.83 -4.20 -20.28
N PRO A 74 12.56 -4.42 -19.94
CA PRO A 74 12.14 -4.70 -18.57
C PRO A 74 12.86 -5.92 -18.01
N LYS A 75 13.38 -5.82 -16.79
CA LYS A 75 14.02 -6.93 -16.08
C LYS A 75 13.16 -7.29 -14.88
N GLY A 76 12.82 -8.56 -14.72
CA GLY A 76 12.13 -9.09 -13.56
C GLY A 76 13.14 -9.55 -12.51
N ALA A 77 13.21 -8.85 -11.38
CA ALA A 77 13.95 -9.33 -10.22
C ALA A 77 13.17 -10.47 -9.58
N MET A 78 13.82 -11.61 -9.41
CA MET A 78 13.28 -12.79 -8.72
C MET A 78 13.51 -12.64 -7.22
N LEU A 79 12.43 -12.55 -6.46
CA LEU A 79 12.47 -12.42 -5.01
C LEU A 79 11.88 -13.66 -4.34
N SER A 80 12.64 -14.28 -3.44
CA SER A 80 12.16 -15.41 -2.64
C SER A 80 11.31 -14.93 -1.47
N HIS A 81 10.59 -15.83 -0.82
CA HIS A 81 9.84 -15.53 0.42
C HIS A 81 10.79 -14.99 1.50
N GLN A 82 12.01 -15.50 1.59
CA GLN A 82 13.02 -15.01 2.53
C GLN A 82 13.42 -13.56 2.24
N ASN A 83 13.57 -13.16 0.97
CA ASN A 83 13.89 -11.78 0.62
C ASN A 83 12.81 -10.81 1.12
N LEU A 84 11.53 -11.12 0.87
CA LEU A 84 10.42 -10.26 1.29
C LEU A 84 10.30 -10.19 2.81
N SER A 85 10.36 -11.33 3.50
CA SER A 85 10.23 -11.37 4.95
C SER A 85 11.43 -10.77 5.69
N ALA A 86 12.65 -10.92 5.17
CA ALA A 86 13.83 -10.28 5.71
C ALA A 86 13.75 -8.75 5.58
N ASN A 87 13.34 -8.26 4.40
CA ASN A 87 13.17 -6.82 4.19
C ASN A 87 12.09 -6.22 5.10
N ALA A 88 10.95 -6.90 5.27
CA ALA A 88 9.92 -6.45 6.22
C ALA A 88 10.47 -6.31 7.65
N ARG A 89 11.24 -7.30 8.11
CA ARG A 89 11.89 -7.24 9.44
C ARG A 89 12.97 -6.14 9.54
N GLN A 90 13.69 -5.86 8.44
CA GLN A 90 14.67 -4.76 8.41
C GLN A 90 13.98 -3.41 8.55
N ILE A 91 12.84 -3.20 7.87
CA ILE A 91 12.05 -1.97 8.00
C ILE A 91 11.50 -1.83 9.42
N GLU A 92 11.00 -2.91 10.03
CA GLU A 92 10.59 -2.92 11.43
C GLU A 92 11.74 -2.56 12.38
N ALA A 93 12.94 -3.09 12.12
CA ALA A 93 14.10 -2.91 13.00
C ALA A 93 14.60 -1.45 13.06
N ILE A 94 14.36 -0.66 12.03
CA ILE A 94 14.72 0.79 12.03
C ILE A 94 13.65 1.67 12.63
N ASP A 95 12.45 1.15 12.90
CA ASP A 95 11.39 1.89 13.58
C ASP A 95 11.60 1.85 15.09
N PRO A 96 11.71 3.01 15.77
CA PRO A 96 11.86 3.06 17.22
C PRO A 96 10.64 2.49 17.97
N HIS A 97 9.50 2.35 17.31
CA HIS A 97 8.24 1.83 17.86
C HIS A 97 7.91 0.43 17.33
N ARG A 98 8.90 -0.37 16.99
CA ARG A 98 8.79 -1.68 16.35
C ARG A 98 7.90 -2.73 17.07
N HIS A 99 7.58 -2.51 18.32
CA HIS A 99 6.73 -3.43 19.11
C HIS A 99 5.27 -2.99 19.15
N GLU A 100 4.92 -1.89 18.53
CA GLU A 100 3.56 -1.38 18.44
C GLU A 100 2.96 -1.69 17.08
N ARG A 101 1.69 -2.10 17.04
CA ARG A 101 0.98 -2.33 15.79
C ARG A 101 0.80 -1.02 15.03
N ASP A 102 1.08 -1.06 13.74
CA ASP A 102 0.93 0.09 12.88
C ASP A 102 -0.49 0.27 12.36
N MET A 103 -0.88 1.53 12.22
CA MET A 103 -1.95 1.97 11.34
C MET A 103 -1.30 2.79 10.21
N ILE A 104 -1.13 2.19 9.05
CA ILE A 104 -0.41 2.82 7.92
C ILE A 104 -1.40 3.38 6.92
N VAL A 105 -1.23 4.65 6.52
CA VAL A 105 -1.96 5.21 5.37
C VAL A 105 -1.24 4.81 4.08
N GLY A 106 -1.89 3.94 3.31
CA GLY A 106 -1.41 3.41 2.04
C GLY A 106 -1.97 4.20 0.86
N VAL A 107 -1.16 5.09 0.29
CA VAL A 107 -1.51 5.92 -0.88
C VAL A 107 -0.67 5.55 -2.12
N LEU A 108 0.33 4.70 -1.93
CA LEU A 108 1.24 4.25 -2.98
C LEU A 108 0.71 2.96 -3.61
N PRO A 109 0.94 2.75 -4.92
CA PRO A 109 0.47 1.54 -5.60
C PRO A 109 1.26 0.30 -5.14
N PHE A 110 0.57 -0.74 -4.71
CA PHE A 110 1.18 -1.96 -4.13
C PHE A 110 1.98 -2.81 -5.13
N PHE A 111 1.78 -2.59 -6.44
CA PHE A 111 2.63 -3.22 -7.45
C PHE A 111 4.04 -2.60 -7.52
N HIS A 112 4.25 -1.44 -6.92
CA HIS A 112 5.58 -0.83 -6.79
C HIS A 112 6.29 -1.38 -5.54
N VAL A 113 7.57 -1.76 -5.68
CA VAL A 113 8.36 -2.39 -4.61
C VAL A 113 8.38 -1.59 -3.32
N PHE A 114 8.40 -0.25 -3.41
CA PHE A 114 8.40 0.60 -2.23
C PHE A 114 7.11 0.45 -1.40
N ALA A 115 5.94 0.48 -2.04
CA ALA A 115 4.67 0.26 -1.34
C ALA A 115 4.52 -1.20 -0.88
N ASN A 116 4.95 -2.16 -1.70
CA ASN A 116 4.95 -3.56 -1.32
C ASN A 116 5.76 -3.80 -0.04
N ALA A 117 6.96 -3.22 0.06
CA ALA A 117 7.82 -3.36 1.23
C ALA A 117 7.32 -2.55 2.44
N CYS A 118 7.16 -1.21 2.26
CA CYS A 118 6.96 -0.28 3.38
C CYS A 118 5.49 -0.15 3.83
N VAL A 119 4.53 -0.58 3.02
CA VAL A 119 3.12 -0.58 3.40
C VAL A 119 2.64 -2.01 3.62
N LEU A 120 2.62 -2.84 2.57
CA LEU A 120 1.99 -4.17 2.65
C LEU A 120 2.75 -5.12 3.56
N ASN A 121 4.00 -5.48 3.20
CA ASN A 121 4.77 -6.50 3.93
C ASN A 121 5.09 -6.08 5.36
N ARG A 122 5.41 -4.80 5.58
CA ARG A 122 5.61 -4.26 6.93
C ARG A 122 4.34 -4.42 7.77
N THR A 123 3.18 -4.03 7.26
CA THR A 123 1.92 -4.12 8.02
C THR A 123 1.57 -5.56 8.36
N VAL A 124 1.76 -6.49 7.41
CA VAL A 124 1.52 -7.92 7.65
C VAL A 124 2.47 -8.45 8.73
N ALA A 125 3.76 -8.14 8.64
CA ALA A 125 4.76 -8.58 9.62
C ALA A 125 4.49 -8.03 11.04
N ASN A 126 3.99 -6.80 11.13
CA ASN A 126 3.69 -6.12 12.39
C ASN A 126 2.30 -6.49 12.96
N GLY A 127 1.43 -7.13 12.17
CA GLY A 127 0.03 -7.41 12.55
C GLY A 127 -0.82 -6.15 12.65
N GLY A 128 -0.46 -5.11 11.92
CA GLY A 128 -1.11 -3.80 11.88
C GLY A 128 -2.29 -3.73 10.93
N CYS A 129 -2.61 -2.51 10.52
CA CYS A 129 -3.75 -2.21 9.63
C CYS A 129 -3.35 -1.19 8.56
N ILE A 130 -3.94 -1.29 7.38
CA ILE A 130 -3.72 -0.35 6.28
C ILE A 130 -5.01 0.42 5.99
N ALA A 131 -4.95 1.75 6.09
CA ALA A 131 -5.98 2.63 5.55
C ALA A 131 -5.65 2.92 4.07
N MET A 132 -6.29 2.17 3.17
CA MET A 132 -6.01 2.26 1.74
C MET A 132 -6.76 3.43 1.08
N LEU A 133 -6.04 4.22 0.30
CA LEU A 133 -6.59 5.20 -0.61
C LEU A 133 -6.26 4.81 -2.06
N PRO A 134 -7.20 4.91 -3.00
CA PRO A 134 -6.98 4.46 -4.38
C PRO A 134 -5.93 5.28 -5.13
N ARG A 135 -5.69 6.50 -4.69
CA ARG A 135 -4.66 7.42 -5.20
C ARG A 135 -4.35 8.50 -4.17
N PHE A 136 -3.17 9.10 -4.27
CA PHE A 136 -2.82 10.25 -3.46
C PHE A 136 -3.62 11.50 -3.86
N GLN A 137 -4.20 12.14 -2.87
CA GLN A 137 -4.75 13.50 -2.90
C GLN A 137 -4.55 14.09 -1.51
N ALA A 138 -4.03 15.31 -1.40
CA ALA A 138 -3.65 15.88 -0.10
C ALA A 138 -4.80 15.88 0.91
N LYS A 139 -5.97 16.44 0.55
CA LYS A 139 -7.12 16.50 1.46
C LYS A 139 -7.62 15.12 1.94
N PRO A 140 -7.92 14.13 1.07
CA PRO A 140 -8.30 12.80 1.52
C PRO A 140 -7.21 12.09 2.34
N THR A 141 -5.93 12.33 2.04
CA THR A 141 -4.81 11.74 2.79
C THR A 141 -4.73 12.32 4.19
N LEU A 142 -4.80 13.65 4.36
CA LEU A 142 -4.86 14.30 5.67
C LEU A 142 -6.06 13.79 6.49
N ALA A 143 -7.24 13.73 5.89
CA ALA A 143 -8.43 13.21 6.54
C ALA A 143 -8.31 11.72 6.93
N ALA A 144 -7.58 10.91 6.14
CA ALA A 144 -7.32 9.51 6.49
C ALA A 144 -6.34 9.40 7.65
N LEU A 145 -5.24 10.16 7.62
CA LEU A 145 -4.24 10.21 8.70
C LEU A 145 -4.90 10.54 10.05
N GLU A 146 -5.72 11.58 10.09
CA GLU A 146 -6.43 12.01 11.28
C GLU A 146 -7.49 10.99 11.72
N ARG A 147 -8.44 10.65 10.85
CA ARG A 147 -9.57 9.75 11.18
C ARG A 147 -9.13 8.39 11.66
N THR A 148 -8.07 7.82 11.08
CA THR A 148 -7.57 6.50 11.47
C THR A 148 -6.55 6.57 12.59
N ARG A 149 -6.16 7.78 13.01
CA ARG A 149 -5.07 8.01 13.97
C ARG A 149 -3.81 7.28 13.53
N ALA A 150 -3.44 7.48 12.27
CA ALA A 150 -2.35 6.76 11.63
C ALA A 150 -1.03 6.91 12.39
N THR A 151 -0.26 5.84 12.41
CA THR A 151 1.06 5.80 13.06
C THR A 151 2.20 5.98 12.07
N ALA A 152 1.96 5.64 10.81
CA ALA A 152 2.97 5.73 9.77
C ALA A 152 2.38 6.07 8.39
N MET A 153 3.19 6.74 7.58
CA MET A 153 2.87 7.04 6.18
C MET A 153 4.13 6.97 5.32
N PRO A 154 4.32 5.93 4.50
CA PRO A 154 5.27 5.94 3.40
C PRO A 154 4.78 6.81 2.24
N GLY A 155 5.68 7.61 1.66
CA GLY A 155 5.35 8.51 0.56
C GLY A 155 6.57 8.91 -0.27
N VAL A 156 6.36 9.75 -1.27
CA VAL A 156 7.44 10.36 -2.05
C VAL A 156 7.57 11.84 -1.68
N PRO A 157 8.71 12.51 -1.93
CA PRO A 157 8.91 13.91 -1.50
C PRO A 157 7.81 14.86 -1.94
N THR A 158 7.31 14.73 -3.17
CA THR A 158 6.22 15.56 -3.70
C THR A 158 4.89 15.39 -2.95
N MET A 159 4.64 14.21 -2.37
CA MET A 159 3.46 14.00 -1.53
C MET A 159 3.58 14.76 -0.21
N PHE A 160 4.73 14.70 0.44
CA PHE A 160 4.97 15.46 1.68
C PHE A 160 4.89 16.97 1.45
N GLN A 161 5.44 17.47 0.34
CA GLN A 161 5.27 18.86 -0.05
C GLN A 161 3.79 19.23 -0.23
N ALA A 162 3.03 18.42 -0.96
CA ALA A 162 1.61 18.69 -1.19
C ALA A 162 0.75 18.63 0.09
N LEU A 163 1.16 17.85 1.11
CA LEU A 163 0.53 17.88 2.43
C LEU A 163 0.84 19.18 3.18
N LEU A 164 2.11 19.63 3.14
CA LEU A 164 2.53 20.91 3.76
C LEU A 164 1.83 22.11 3.15
N ASP A 165 1.65 22.11 1.82
CA ASP A 165 1.02 23.21 1.09
C ASP A 165 -0.51 23.24 1.29
N HIS A 166 -1.11 22.21 1.91
CA HIS A 166 -2.55 22.10 2.03
C HIS A 166 -3.06 22.79 3.31
N PRO A 167 -4.03 23.74 3.21
CA PRO A 167 -4.52 24.51 4.36
C PRO A 167 -5.06 23.67 5.53
N ALA A 168 -5.56 22.46 5.25
CA ALA A 168 -6.07 21.56 6.28
C ALA A 168 -4.98 20.96 7.18
N LEU A 169 -3.69 21.13 6.85
CA LEU A 169 -2.60 20.63 7.70
C LEU A 169 -2.61 21.34 9.07
N ALA A 170 -2.82 22.65 9.07
CA ALA A 170 -2.73 23.48 10.29
C ALA A 170 -3.72 23.11 11.41
N GLY A 171 -4.79 22.38 11.10
CA GLY A 171 -5.79 21.95 12.09
C GLY A 171 -5.84 20.44 12.29
N ALA A 172 -4.95 19.67 11.67
CA ALA A 172 -4.98 18.22 11.70
C ALA A 172 -4.29 17.65 12.94
N ASP A 173 -4.89 16.63 13.56
CA ASP A 173 -4.28 15.91 14.68
C ASP A 173 -3.42 14.76 14.18
N PHE A 174 -2.11 14.94 14.24
CA PHE A 174 -1.11 13.92 13.92
C PHE A 174 -0.39 13.38 15.17
N SER A 175 -0.97 13.52 16.35
CA SER A 175 -0.36 13.09 17.63
C SER A 175 0.05 11.61 17.67
N ARG A 176 -0.55 10.79 16.80
CA ARG A 176 -0.19 9.36 16.67
C ARG A 176 0.78 9.07 15.53
N LEU A 177 0.99 10.00 14.61
CA LEU A 177 1.91 9.83 13.50
C LEU A 177 3.36 9.90 14.02
N ARG A 178 4.11 8.82 13.92
CA ARG A 178 5.45 8.66 14.48
C ARG A 178 6.53 8.53 13.42
N THR A 179 6.21 7.80 12.36
CA THR A 179 7.19 7.42 11.35
C THR A 179 6.65 7.65 9.96
N CYS A 180 7.35 8.47 9.19
CA CYS A 180 7.15 8.59 7.76
C CYS A 180 8.40 8.11 7.03
N ILE A 181 8.23 7.47 5.88
CA ILE A 181 9.35 6.99 5.07
C ILE A 181 9.24 7.64 3.70
N SER A 182 10.25 8.42 3.33
CA SER A 182 10.35 8.99 2.00
C SER A 182 11.20 8.12 1.09
N GLY A 183 10.69 7.84 -0.12
CA GLY A 183 11.38 7.02 -1.11
C GLY A 183 11.10 7.48 -2.54
N GLY A 184 11.70 6.79 -3.51
CA GLY A 184 11.48 7.05 -4.93
C GLY A 184 12.22 8.25 -5.52
N ALA A 185 12.64 9.22 -4.69
CA ALA A 185 13.43 10.38 -5.09
C ALA A 185 14.24 10.92 -3.90
N PRO A 186 15.30 11.73 -4.13
CA PRO A 186 16.02 12.42 -3.07
C PRO A 186 15.10 13.34 -2.27
N LEU A 187 15.15 13.24 -0.95
CA LEU A 187 14.39 14.09 -0.04
C LEU A 187 15.17 15.39 0.26
N PRO A 188 14.65 16.57 -0.12
CA PRO A 188 15.29 17.83 0.23
C PRO A 188 15.30 18.06 1.75
N ALA A 189 16.45 18.42 2.31
CA ALA A 189 16.59 18.65 3.74
C ALA A 189 15.65 19.77 4.30
N PRO A 190 15.36 20.86 3.57
CA PRO A 190 14.37 21.84 4.02
C PRO A 190 12.97 21.23 4.15
N LEU A 191 12.53 20.43 3.15
CA LEU A 191 11.23 19.75 3.15
C LEU A 191 11.10 18.81 4.36
N LYS A 192 12.15 18.00 4.61
CA LYS A 192 12.19 17.11 5.77
C LYS A 192 11.98 17.90 7.07
N ARG A 193 12.80 18.93 7.30
CA ARG A 193 12.70 19.74 8.53
C ARG A 193 11.34 20.39 8.72
N GLN A 194 10.78 20.95 7.64
CA GLN A 194 9.48 21.59 7.70
C GLN A 194 8.40 20.56 8.05
N PHE A 195 8.38 19.41 7.38
CA PHE A 195 7.39 18.37 7.66
C PHE A 195 7.49 17.84 9.10
N GLU A 196 8.69 17.56 9.58
CA GLU A 196 8.92 17.12 10.97
C GLU A 196 8.47 18.15 12.01
N THR A 197 8.64 19.44 11.71
CA THR A 197 8.19 20.53 12.59
C THR A 197 6.68 20.65 12.63
N GLU A 198 6.02 20.61 11.46
CA GLU A 198 4.58 20.86 11.36
C GLU A 198 3.74 19.62 11.70
N ALA A 199 4.19 18.42 11.31
CA ALA A 199 3.49 17.17 11.58
C ALA A 199 3.87 16.52 12.92
N GLY A 200 4.98 16.94 13.54
CA GLY A 200 5.48 16.32 14.77
C GLY A 200 5.97 14.88 14.58
N ALA A 201 6.11 14.41 13.35
CA ALA A 201 6.46 13.05 12.99
C ALA A 201 7.83 12.97 12.32
N ARG A 202 8.57 11.92 12.58
CA ARG A 202 9.88 11.69 11.95
C ARG A 202 9.71 11.30 10.48
N LEU A 203 10.52 11.95 9.59
CA LEU A 203 10.56 11.68 8.15
C LEU A 203 11.96 11.26 7.71
#